data_6e2b9089acaef160a36584ffcf8ac338
#
_entry.id   6e2b9089acaef160a36584ffcf8ac338
#
_cell.length_a   1.000
_cell.length_b   1.000
_cell.length_c   1.000
_cell.angle_alpha   90.00
_cell.angle_beta   90.00
_cell.angle_gamma   90.00
#
_symmetry.space_group_name_H-M   'P 1'
#
loop_
_entity.id
_entity.type
_entity.pdbx_description
1 polymer ?
#
loop_
_entity_poly.entity_id
_entity_poly.type
_entity_poly.pdbx_seq_one_letter_code
_entity_poly.pdbx_strand_id
1 'polypeptide(L)'
;MTTKSAKRDSSTSATDRKFTGLRNFNLGMGFLHLVQGIFMIAVSNDTTYPIYTNFLNFDVATRSLNPSPELVYELPFGIAVACFLLISAVAHFYLATIGYQRYVKNLKKGMNPVRFYEYALSSSLMIVLIGMLVGIWDLGAIILIFAVNATMNLFGNMMELHNQHTEKTNWTAFIY
;
A
#
# COMPACT_ATOMS: atom_id res chain seq x y z
N MET A 1 -31.63 37.33 -13.20
CA MET A 1 -31.64 35.83 -13.01
C MET A 1 -30.46 35.11 -13.70
N THR A 2 -29.65 35.78 -14.49
CA THR A 2 -28.58 35.24 -15.37
C THR A 2 -27.23 34.97 -14.70
N THR A 3 -26.85 35.67 -13.61
CA THR A 3 -25.52 35.57 -12.98
C THR A 3 -25.33 34.30 -12.14
N LYS A 4 -26.39 33.69 -11.60
CA LYS A 4 -26.31 32.50 -10.74
C LYS A 4 -26.13 31.21 -11.57
N SER A 5 -26.67 31.18 -12.82
CA SER A 5 -26.48 30.07 -13.76
C SER A 5 -25.07 30.01 -14.29
N ALA A 6 -24.51 31.13 -14.75
CA ALA A 6 -23.15 31.19 -15.30
C ALA A 6 -22.09 30.82 -14.26
N LYS A 7 -22.28 31.20 -12.98
CA LYS A 7 -21.34 30.83 -11.88
C LYS A 7 -21.42 29.34 -11.52
N ARG A 8 -22.56 28.70 -11.71
CA ARG A 8 -22.77 27.27 -11.49
C ARG A 8 -22.11 26.43 -12.60
N ASP A 9 -22.26 26.86 -13.86
CA ASP A 9 -21.65 26.19 -15.01
C ASP A 9 -20.10 26.27 -14.98
N SER A 10 -19.55 27.43 -14.59
CA SER A 10 -18.12 27.60 -14.47
C SER A 10 -17.51 26.74 -13.34
N SER A 11 -18.21 26.60 -12.20
CA SER A 11 -17.76 25.76 -11.08
C SER A 11 -17.81 24.26 -11.40
N THR A 12 -18.82 23.81 -12.13
CA THR A 12 -18.95 22.42 -12.60
C THR A 12 -17.84 22.08 -13.58
N SER A 13 -17.59 22.95 -14.56
CA SER A 13 -16.49 22.80 -15.52
C SER A 13 -15.10 22.76 -14.88
N ALA A 14 -14.85 23.56 -13.84
CA ALA A 14 -13.59 23.54 -13.10
C ALA A 14 -13.40 22.26 -12.29
N THR A 15 -14.48 21.73 -11.72
CA THR A 15 -14.46 20.46 -10.96
C THR A 15 -14.22 19.29 -11.89
N ASP A 16 -14.84 19.24 -13.05
CA ASP A 16 -14.65 18.17 -14.03
C ASP A 16 -13.24 18.15 -14.60
N ARG A 17 -12.64 19.31 -14.83
CA ARG A 17 -11.21 19.41 -15.23
C ARG A 17 -10.26 18.85 -14.16
N LYS A 18 -10.54 19.10 -12.87
CA LYS A 18 -9.73 18.53 -11.77
C LYS A 18 -9.78 17.00 -11.77
N PHE A 19 -10.96 16.39 -11.92
CA PHE A 19 -11.08 14.94 -11.94
C PHE A 19 -10.45 14.32 -13.19
N THR A 20 -10.56 14.98 -14.35
CA THR A 20 -9.84 14.54 -15.56
C THR A 20 -8.32 14.63 -15.35
N GLY A 21 -7.82 15.70 -14.74
CA GLY A 21 -6.41 15.84 -14.38
C GLY A 21 -5.92 14.72 -13.46
N LEU A 22 -6.72 14.37 -12.43
CA LEU A 22 -6.41 13.25 -11.53
C LEU A 22 -6.40 11.91 -12.26
N ARG A 23 -7.32 11.70 -13.20
CA ARG A 23 -7.34 10.50 -14.04
C ARG A 23 -6.05 10.35 -14.85
N ASN A 24 -5.65 11.42 -15.54
CA ASN A 24 -4.44 11.43 -16.34
C ASN A 24 -3.19 11.24 -15.48
N PHE A 25 -3.16 11.85 -14.28
CA PHE A 25 -2.09 11.64 -13.32
C PHE A 25 -2.01 10.17 -12.88
N ASN A 26 -3.12 9.54 -12.53
CA ASN A 26 -3.13 8.12 -12.18
C ASN A 26 -2.68 7.24 -13.36
N LEU A 27 -3.07 7.54 -14.59
CA LEU A 27 -2.56 6.83 -15.76
C LEU A 27 -1.04 6.96 -15.87
N GLY A 28 -0.50 8.17 -15.77
CA GLY A 28 0.93 8.43 -15.81
C GLY A 28 1.69 7.68 -14.72
N MET A 29 1.19 7.71 -13.47
CA MET A 29 1.79 6.97 -12.35
C MET A 29 1.69 5.45 -12.53
N GLY A 30 0.56 4.95 -13.07
CA GLY A 30 0.42 3.54 -13.39
C GLY A 30 1.46 3.06 -14.40
N PHE A 31 1.69 3.82 -15.47
CA PHE A 31 2.76 3.52 -16.44
C PHE A 31 4.15 3.62 -15.83
N LEU A 32 4.42 4.63 -15.00
CA LEU A 32 5.70 4.79 -14.34
C LEU A 32 6.03 3.55 -13.47
N HIS A 33 5.09 3.15 -12.60
CA HIS A 33 5.29 1.99 -11.73
C HIS A 33 5.36 0.68 -12.52
N LEU A 34 4.61 0.56 -13.61
CA LEU A 34 4.70 -0.60 -14.49
C LEU A 34 6.10 -0.73 -15.12
N VAL A 35 6.62 0.37 -15.68
CA VAL A 35 7.97 0.39 -16.28
C VAL A 35 9.04 0.10 -15.23
N GLN A 36 8.92 0.69 -14.03
CA GLN A 36 9.83 0.41 -12.92
C GLN A 36 9.77 -1.06 -12.49
N GLY A 37 8.57 -1.64 -12.37
CA GLY A 37 8.40 -3.05 -12.00
C GLY A 37 8.99 -4.00 -13.05
N ILE A 38 8.74 -3.76 -14.33
CA ILE A 38 9.33 -4.53 -15.43
C ILE A 38 10.86 -4.38 -15.44
N PHE A 39 11.36 -3.16 -15.25
CA PHE A 39 12.79 -2.90 -15.18
C PHE A 39 13.43 -3.65 -14.01
N MET A 40 12.79 -3.66 -12.83
CA MET A 40 13.28 -4.43 -11.68
C MET A 40 13.33 -5.92 -11.96
N ILE A 41 12.36 -6.49 -12.66
CA ILE A 41 12.41 -7.90 -13.09
C ILE A 41 13.59 -8.14 -14.04
N ALA A 42 13.79 -7.24 -15.01
CA ALA A 42 14.83 -7.38 -16.04
C ALA A 42 16.25 -7.28 -15.48
N VAL A 43 16.45 -6.46 -14.42
CA VAL A 43 17.77 -6.30 -13.76
C VAL A 43 17.93 -7.17 -12.51
N SER A 44 16.88 -7.93 -12.16
CA SER A 44 16.93 -8.86 -11.04
C SER A 44 17.99 -9.92 -11.29
N ASN A 45 18.72 -10.23 -10.22
CA ASN A 45 19.71 -11.31 -10.18
C ASN A 45 19.19 -12.43 -9.25
N ASP A 46 19.96 -13.49 -9.10
CA ASP A 46 19.63 -14.65 -8.28
C ASP A 46 19.82 -14.41 -6.76
N THR A 47 19.91 -13.14 -6.33
CA THR A 47 20.03 -12.80 -4.90
C THR A 47 18.74 -13.14 -4.18
N THR A 48 18.84 -14.06 -3.23
CA THR A 48 17.77 -14.45 -2.33
C THR A 48 18.06 -13.99 -0.91
N TYR A 49 17.02 -13.79 -0.13
CA TYR A 49 17.10 -13.56 1.31
C TYR A 49 16.37 -14.68 2.05
N PRO A 50 17.03 -15.29 3.05
CA PRO A 50 16.44 -16.41 3.78
C PRO A 50 15.33 -15.91 4.71
N ILE A 51 14.30 -16.71 4.89
CA ILE A 51 13.26 -16.52 5.91
C ILE A 51 13.29 -17.73 6.82
N TYR A 52 13.48 -17.49 8.11
CA TYR A 52 13.59 -18.53 9.13
C TYR A 52 12.40 -18.51 10.09
N THR A 53 12.07 -19.68 10.62
CA THR A 53 11.36 -19.79 11.91
C THR A 53 12.38 -20.05 13.01
N ASN A 54 12.15 -19.48 14.20
CA ASN A 54 13.01 -19.64 15.37
C ASN A 54 12.24 -20.30 16.51
N PHE A 55 11.59 -21.44 16.24
CA PHE A 55 10.91 -22.20 17.29
C PHE A 55 11.94 -22.76 18.28
N LEU A 56 11.52 -22.79 19.56
CA LEU A 56 12.34 -23.40 20.59
C LEU A 56 12.21 -24.92 20.53
N ASN A 57 13.34 -25.61 20.53
CA ASN A 57 13.41 -27.05 20.63
C ASN A 57 13.92 -27.45 22.03
N PHE A 58 13.29 -28.45 22.64
CA PHE A 58 13.70 -28.95 23.96
C PHE A 58 14.87 -29.95 23.83
N ASP A 59 16.03 -29.55 24.32
CA ASP A 59 17.17 -30.43 24.43
C ASP A 59 17.08 -31.25 25.71
N VAL A 60 16.93 -32.58 25.55
CA VAL A 60 16.79 -33.52 26.66
C VAL A 60 18.10 -33.66 27.47
N ALA A 61 19.25 -33.51 26.83
CA ALA A 61 20.55 -33.67 27.46
C ALA A 61 20.87 -32.50 28.41
N THR A 62 20.59 -31.28 27.95
CA THR A 62 20.83 -30.05 28.74
C THR A 62 19.60 -29.61 29.53
N ARG A 63 18.45 -30.24 29.32
CA ARG A 63 17.13 -29.86 29.89
C ARG A 63 16.78 -28.38 29.67
N SER A 64 17.12 -27.84 28.50
CA SER A 64 16.93 -26.45 28.16
C SER A 64 16.15 -26.31 26.85
N LEU A 65 15.46 -25.17 26.67
CA LEU A 65 14.85 -24.78 25.42
C LEU A 65 15.87 -23.95 24.64
N ASN A 66 16.25 -24.43 23.47
CA ASN A 66 17.21 -23.76 22.61
C ASN A 66 16.55 -23.32 21.30
N PRO A 67 16.90 -22.14 20.73
CA PRO A 67 16.44 -21.75 19.40
C PRO A 67 16.89 -22.78 18.35
N SER A 68 15.95 -23.21 17.52
CA SER A 68 16.21 -24.12 16.40
C SER A 68 15.76 -23.43 15.10
N PRO A 69 16.63 -22.61 14.51
CA PRO A 69 16.28 -21.90 13.27
C PRO A 69 16.12 -22.89 12.11
N GLU A 70 14.95 -22.84 11.47
CA GLU A 70 14.64 -23.63 10.29
C GLU A 70 14.39 -22.71 9.11
N LEU A 71 15.05 -22.96 7.98
CA LEU A 71 14.83 -22.23 6.73
C LEU A 71 13.46 -22.61 6.15
N VAL A 72 12.57 -21.62 6.04
CA VAL A 72 11.22 -21.79 5.47
C VAL A 72 11.23 -21.51 3.98
N TYR A 73 11.88 -20.41 3.58
CA TYR A 73 11.85 -19.94 2.19
C TYR A 73 13.05 -19.04 1.88
N GLU A 74 13.53 -19.11 0.66
CA GLU A 74 14.48 -18.14 0.12
C GLU A 74 13.75 -17.19 -0.81
N LEU A 75 13.55 -15.95 -0.36
CA LEU A 75 12.81 -14.94 -1.11
C LEU A 75 13.67 -14.36 -2.23
N PRO A 76 13.28 -14.50 -3.52
CA PRO A 76 13.97 -13.81 -4.62
C PRO A 76 13.71 -12.31 -4.52
N PHE A 77 14.72 -11.58 -4.04
CA PHE A 77 14.56 -10.20 -3.57
C PHE A 77 14.13 -9.23 -4.68
N GLY A 78 14.75 -9.32 -5.85
CA GLY A 78 14.41 -8.45 -6.99
C GLY A 78 12.97 -8.62 -7.46
N ILE A 79 12.46 -9.87 -7.46
CA ILE A 79 11.05 -10.16 -7.80
C ILE A 79 10.12 -9.57 -6.74
N ALA A 80 10.47 -9.69 -5.46
CA ALA A 80 9.67 -9.14 -4.37
C ALA A 80 9.62 -7.59 -4.43
N VAL A 81 10.73 -6.94 -4.81
CA VAL A 81 10.76 -5.49 -5.08
C VAL A 81 9.85 -5.14 -6.27
N ALA A 82 9.88 -5.92 -7.35
CA ALA A 82 9.00 -5.70 -8.49
C ALA A 82 7.52 -5.83 -8.09
N CYS A 83 7.17 -6.77 -7.21
CA CYS A 83 5.79 -6.99 -6.78
C CYS A 83 5.15 -5.75 -6.16
N PHE A 84 5.84 -5.03 -5.24
CA PHE A 84 5.22 -3.84 -4.66
C PHE A 84 5.00 -2.72 -5.68
N LEU A 85 5.91 -2.56 -6.66
CA LEU A 85 5.76 -1.60 -7.75
C LEU A 85 4.57 -1.97 -8.66
N LEU A 86 4.41 -3.25 -8.98
CA LEU A 86 3.31 -3.74 -9.80
C LEU A 86 1.95 -3.62 -9.08
N ILE A 87 1.89 -3.83 -7.76
CA ILE A 87 0.69 -3.58 -6.94
C ILE A 87 0.26 -2.12 -7.10
N SER A 88 1.18 -1.16 -6.96
CA SER A 88 0.90 0.26 -7.14
C SER A 88 0.47 0.58 -8.57
N ALA A 89 1.11 -0.02 -9.59
CA ALA A 89 0.71 0.15 -10.99
C ALA A 89 -0.75 -0.29 -11.22
N VAL A 90 -1.12 -1.48 -10.73
CA VAL A 90 -2.49 -2.02 -10.83
C VAL A 90 -3.51 -1.10 -10.15
N ALA A 91 -3.20 -0.59 -8.95
CA ALA A 91 -4.08 0.31 -8.23
C ALA A 91 -4.30 1.63 -8.99
N HIS A 92 -3.24 2.22 -9.54
CA HIS A 92 -3.32 3.43 -10.35
C HIS A 92 -4.13 3.22 -11.64
N PHE A 93 -3.92 2.11 -12.35
CA PHE A 93 -4.73 1.78 -13.53
C PHE A 93 -6.19 1.53 -13.16
N TYR A 94 -6.46 0.84 -12.06
CA TYR A 94 -7.84 0.65 -11.57
C TYR A 94 -8.54 1.99 -11.34
N LEU A 95 -7.89 2.94 -10.65
CA LEU A 95 -8.44 4.27 -10.36
C LEU A 95 -8.66 5.11 -11.63
N ALA A 96 -7.87 4.89 -12.67
CA ALA A 96 -7.97 5.63 -13.91
C ALA A 96 -8.97 5.03 -14.92
N THR A 97 -9.36 3.75 -14.75
CA THR A 97 -10.18 2.99 -15.69
C THR A 97 -11.48 2.50 -15.04
N ILE A 98 -11.51 1.23 -14.65
CA ILE A 98 -12.71 0.53 -14.16
C ILE A 98 -13.27 1.19 -12.88
N GLY A 99 -12.40 1.59 -11.98
CA GLY A 99 -12.73 2.20 -10.68
C GLY A 99 -13.02 3.69 -10.73
N TYR A 100 -12.84 4.37 -11.88
CA TYR A 100 -12.85 5.83 -11.97
C TYR A 100 -14.13 6.49 -11.44
N GLN A 101 -15.28 5.98 -11.82
CA GLN A 101 -16.57 6.50 -11.37
C GLN A 101 -16.71 6.42 -9.83
N ARG A 102 -16.34 5.27 -9.27
CA ARG A 102 -16.36 5.04 -7.81
C ARG A 102 -15.33 5.92 -7.11
N TYR A 103 -14.16 6.09 -7.69
CA TYR A 103 -13.10 6.96 -7.20
C TYR A 103 -13.57 8.41 -7.08
N VAL A 104 -14.14 8.99 -8.17
CA VAL A 104 -14.70 10.34 -8.17
C VAL A 104 -15.81 10.49 -7.12
N LYS A 105 -16.71 9.49 -7.02
CA LYS A 105 -17.80 9.51 -6.03
C LYS A 105 -17.25 9.55 -4.59
N ASN A 106 -16.21 8.77 -4.30
CA ASN A 106 -15.57 8.73 -2.99
C ASN A 106 -14.82 10.04 -2.69
N LEU A 107 -14.06 10.58 -3.65
CA LEU A 107 -13.36 11.85 -3.49
C LEU A 107 -14.30 13.02 -3.18
N LYS A 108 -15.50 13.04 -3.80
CA LYS A 108 -16.54 14.04 -3.47
C LYS A 108 -17.05 13.92 -2.02
N LYS A 109 -16.83 12.79 -1.36
CA LYS A 109 -17.13 12.57 0.06
C LYS A 109 -15.91 12.75 0.97
N GLY A 110 -14.77 13.20 0.43
CA GLY A 110 -13.52 13.32 1.18
C GLY A 110 -12.81 12.01 1.47
N MET A 111 -13.06 10.95 0.68
CA MET A 111 -12.52 9.61 0.90
C MET A 111 -11.69 9.10 -0.28
N ASN A 112 -10.65 8.33 0.02
CA ASN A 112 -9.91 7.56 -0.98
C ASN A 112 -9.55 6.15 -0.47
N PRO A 113 -10.54 5.24 -0.34
CA PRO A 113 -10.31 3.91 0.24
C PRO A 113 -9.27 3.08 -0.54
N VAL A 114 -9.26 3.20 -1.87
CA VAL A 114 -8.33 2.42 -2.72
C VAL A 114 -6.87 2.73 -2.39
N ARG A 115 -6.54 3.99 -2.07
CA ARG A 115 -5.21 4.39 -1.62
C ARG A 115 -4.79 3.64 -0.36
N PHE A 116 -5.68 3.53 0.63
CA PHE A 116 -5.36 2.86 1.89
C PHE A 116 -5.23 1.34 1.72
N TYR A 117 -6.06 0.71 0.90
CA TYR A 117 -5.92 -0.72 0.60
C TYR A 117 -4.64 -1.01 -0.21
N GLU A 118 -4.33 -0.16 -1.17
CA GLU A 118 -3.09 -0.27 -1.93
C GLU A 118 -1.89 -0.12 -1.00
N TYR A 119 -1.85 0.92 -0.14
CA TYR A 119 -0.75 1.13 0.80
C TYR A 119 -0.67 0.04 1.87
N ALA A 120 -1.78 -0.50 2.33
CA ALA A 120 -1.78 -1.64 3.26
C ALA A 120 -1.06 -2.87 2.68
N LEU A 121 -1.04 -3.03 1.35
CA LEU A 121 -0.32 -4.11 0.68
C LEU A 121 1.09 -3.66 0.23
N SER A 122 1.18 -2.61 -0.59
CA SER A 122 2.44 -2.21 -1.22
C SER A 122 3.45 -1.67 -0.21
N SER A 123 3.04 -0.75 0.68
CA SER A 123 3.97 -0.20 1.67
C SER A 123 4.33 -1.22 2.75
N SER A 124 3.43 -2.16 3.08
CA SER A 124 3.76 -3.23 4.04
C SER A 124 4.76 -4.22 3.45
N LEU A 125 4.63 -4.55 2.17
CA LEU A 125 5.64 -5.34 1.47
C LEU A 125 6.97 -4.56 1.41
N MET A 126 6.94 -3.29 1.07
CA MET A 126 8.14 -2.45 1.00
C MET A 126 8.89 -2.39 2.34
N ILE A 127 8.18 -2.16 3.47
CA ILE A 127 8.84 -2.08 4.77
C ILE A 127 9.41 -3.42 5.24
N VAL A 128 8.76 -4.54 4.88
CA VAL A 128 9.31 -5.89 5.09
C VAL A 128 10.62 -6.06 4.32
N LEU A 129 10.65 -5.70 3.04
CA LEU A 129 11.86 -5.80 2.22
C LEU A 129 13.00 -4.94 2.77
N ILE A 130 12.70 -3.73 3.26
CA ILE A 130 13.69 -2.88 3.95
C ILE A 130 14.18 -3.56 5.23
N GLY A 131 13.28 -4.15 6.02
CA GLY A 131 13.64 -4.93 7.21
C GLY A 131 14.58 -6.09 6.90
N MET A 132 14.32 -6.82 5.81
CA MET A 132 15.18 -7.93 5.37
C MET A 132 16.58 -7.46 4.96
N LEU A 133 16.71 -6.28 4.34
CA LEU A 133 18.01 -5.69 4.00
C LEU A 133 18.87 -5.39 5.24
N VAL A 134 18.24 -5.09 6.37
CA VAL A 134 18.95 -4.83 7.63
C VAL A 134 19.02 -6.06 8.57
N GLY A 135 18.70 -7.26 8.05
CA GLY A 135 18.90 -8.52 8.75
C GLY A 135 17.68 -9.05 9.53
N ILE A 136 16.48 -8.55 9.27
CA ILE A 136 15.25 -9.11 9.85
C ILE A 136 14.76 -10.25 8.95
N TRP A 137 15.09 -11.48 9.32
CA TRP A 137 14.76 -12.69 8.55
C TRP A 137 13.85 -13.67 9.28
N ASP A 138 13.43 -13.33 10.51
CA ASP A 138 12.49 -14.12 11.28
C ASP A 138 11.07 -13.98 10.74
N LEU A 139 10.41 -15.09 10.42
CA LEU A 139 9.07 -15.10 9.85
C LEU A 139 8.04 -14.40 10.74
N GLY A 140 8.13 -14.58 12.06
CA GLY A 140 7.25 -13.94 13.02
C GLY A 140 7.40 -12.42 13.00
N ALA A 141 8.64 -11.93 12.99
CA ALA A 141 8.94 -10.50 12.88
C ALA A 141 8.45 -9.92 11.55
N ILE A 142 8.66 -10.63 10.42
CA ILE A 142 8.19 -10.23 9.09
C ILE A 142 6.66 -10.08 9.07
N ILE A 143 5.94 -11.07 9.59
CA ILE A 143 4.47 -11.03 9.67
C ILE A 143 4.00 -9.86 10.54
N LEU A 144 4.63 -9.64 11.69
CA LEU A 144 4.28 -8.53 12.59
C LEU A 144 4.54 -7.17 11.95
N ILE A 145 5.68 -6.97 11.30
CA ILE A 145 6.02 -5.73 10.59
C ILE A 145 4.97 -5.45 9.49
N PHE A 146 4.65 -6.46 8.69
CA PHE A 146 3.61 -6.34 7.65
C PHE A 146 2.26 -5.96 8.26
N ALA A 147 1.81 -6.70 9.29
CA ALA A 147 0.51 -6.51 9.92
C ALA A 147 0.39 -5.13 10.58
N VAL A 148 1.41 -4.67 11.30
CA VAL A 148 1.39 -3.35 11.96
C VAL A 148 1.31 -2.23 10.92
N ASN A 149 2.11 -2.29 9.85
CA ASN A 149 2.07 -1.27 8.80
C ASN A 149 0.74 -1.30 8.02
N ALA A 150 0.21 -2.49 7.71
CA ALA A 150 -1.09 -2.63 7.07
C ALA A 150 -2.21 -2.05 7.95
N THR A 151 -2.19 -2.35 9.23
CA THR A 151 -3.17 -1.84 10.21
C THR A 151 -3.12 -0.32 10.30
N MET A 152 -1.93 0.29 10.35
CA MET A 152 -1.76 1.74 10.33
C MET A 152 -2.44 2.38 9.11
N ASN A 153 -2.25 1.82 7.93
CA ASN A 153 -2.91 2.31 6.71
C ASN A 153 -4.43 2.13 6.76
N LEU A 154 -4.92 1.01 7.28
CA LEU A 154 -6.37 0.76 7.41
C LEU A 154 -7.02 1.70 8.43
N PHE A 155 -6.33 2.08 9.52
CA PHE A 155 -6.80 3.13 10.42
C PHE A 155 -6.91 4.49 9.74
N GLY A 156 -6.03 4.81 8.78
CA GLY A 156 -6.18 5.98 7.93
C GLY A 156 -7.48 5.96 7.12
N ASN A 157 -7.86 4.79 6.57
CA ASN A 157 -9.14 4.61 5.89
C ASN A 157 -10.34 4.79 6.85
N MET A 158 -10.24 4.26 8.06
CA MET A 158 -11.28 4.45 9.08
C MET A 158 -11.42 5.92 9.48
N MET A 159 -10.30 6.65 9.60
CA MET A 159 -10.32 8.09 9.87
C MET A 159 -11.10 8.84 8.77
N GLU A 160 -10.82 8.58 7.48
CA GLU A 160 -11.59 9.21 6.38
C GLU A 160 -13.08 8.82 6.45
N LEU A 161 -13.39 7.57 6.79
CA LEU A 161 -14.77 7.09 6.92
C LEU A 161 -15.53 7.83 8.03
N HIS A 162 -14.93 8.03 9.19
CA HIS A 162 -15.54 8.77 10.30
C HIS A 162 -15.70 10.27 10.01
N ASN A 163 -14.82 10.83 9.20
CA ASN A 163 -14.82 12.26 8.91
C ASN A 163 -15.71 12.67 7.73
N GLN A 164 -16.45 11.74 7.11
CA GLN A 164 -17.30 12.05 5.93
C GLN A 164 -18.35 13.14 6.19
N HIS A 165 -18.82 13.29 7.41
CA HIS A 165 -19.91 14.18 7.80
C HIS A 165 -19.51 15.22 8.87
N THR A 166 -18.22 15.37 9.13
CA THR A 166 -17.70 16.31 10.13
C THR A 166 -17.13 17.56 9.45
N GLU A 167 -17.47 18.73 9.97
CA GLU A 167 -16.88 20.00 9.48
C GLU A 167 -15.40 20.15 9.85
N LYS A 168 -14.99 19.56 10.99
CA LYS A 168 -13.60 19.52 11.44
C LYS A 168 -13.10 18.09 11.46
N THR A 169 -11.92 17.87 10.89
CA THR A 169 -11.29 16.54 10.87
C THR A 169 -11.00 16.06 12.29
N ASN A 170 -11.55 14.91 12.65
CA ASN A 170 -11.24 14.21 13.89
C ASN A 170 -10.11 13.18 13.62
N TRP A 171 -8.96 13.40 14.24
CA TRP A 171 -7.77 12.58 14.08
C TRP A 171 -7.69 11.40 15.05
N THR A 172 -8.64 11.27 15.98
CA THR A 172 -8.62 10.28 17.06
C THR A 172 -8.40 8.87 16.54
N ALA A 173 -9.11 8.46 15.47
CA ALA A 173 -8.98 7.12 14.90
C ALA A 173 -7.62 6.85 14.20
N PHE A 174 -6.79 7.87 14.03
CA PHE A 174 -5.46 7.73 13.42
C PHE A 174 -4.32 7.83 14.45
N ILE A 175 -4.58 8.47 15.59
CA ILE A 175 -3.56 8.72 16.64
C ILE A 175 -3.48 7.55 17.62
N TYR A 176 -4.58 6.82 17.84
CA TYR A 176 -4.68 5.63 18.70
C TYR A 176 -4.67 4.34 17.87
#